data_da77a0e1ce7bb8430d2d7b609f739968
#
_entry.id   da77a0e1ce7bb8430d2d7b609f739968
#
_cell.length_a   1.000
_cell.length_b   1.000
_cell.length_c   1.000
_cell.angle_alpha   90.00
_cell.angle_beta   90.00
_cell.angle_gamma   90.00
#
_symmetry.space_group_name_H-M   'P 1'
#
loop_
_entity.id
_entity.type
_entity.pdbx_description
1 polymer ?
#
loop_
_entity_poly.entity_id
_entity_poly.type
_entity_poly.pdbx_seq_one_letter_code
_entity_poly.pdbx_strand_id
1 'polypeptide(L)'
;MQDLKKLIEDAWDDRKLLEYKEYINAIDIVIERLDKGEIRVAEPMGHDRWHTNEWIKKAVILYFPTRQMEEISVGPFVFHDKMKLKTDYKKTGVRVVPHGLARYGAYLAKGVIMMPSYVNIGAYVDEGTMVDTWATVGSCAQIGKHCHLSGGVGIGGVLEPVQASPVIIEDNCFLGSRAIVVEGVHLESEVVLGANVVLTASTKIIDVTHETPIEYKGRVPARSVVIPGTYPKKFPGGEFHVPCALIIGKRKESTDKKTSLNDALRVNNVAV
;
A
#
# COMPACT_ATOMS: atom_id res chain seq x y z
N MET A 1 -10.17 -24.13 -1.19
CA MET A 1 -9.81 -22.88 -1.91
C MET A 1 -10.50 -22.81 -3.28
N GLN A 2 -10.44 -23.85 -4.11
CA GLN A 2 -11.09 -23.85 -5.44
C GLN A 2 -12.61 -23.61 -5.34
N ASP A 3 -13.30 -24.23 -4.38
CA ASP A 3 -14.74 -24.03 -4.20
C ASP A 3 -15.10 -22.59 -3.78
N LEU A 4 -14.32 -21.98 -2.87
CA LEU A 4 -14.51 -20.60 -2.49
C LEU A 4 -14.31 -19.64 -3.69
N LYS A 5 -13.24 -19.86 -4.47
CA LYS A 5 -12.99 -19.05 -5.67
C LYS A 5 -14.15 -19.15 -6.64
N LYS A 6 -14.68 -20.35 -6.88
CA LYS A 6 -15.83 -20.56 -7.78
C LYS A 6 -17.05 -19.77 -7.30
N LEU A 7 -17.42 -19.88 -6.02
CA LEU A 7 -18.55 -19.14 -5.47
C LEU A 7 -18.39 -17.62 -5.60
N ILE A 8 -17.18 -17.10 -5.40
CA ILE A 8 -16.91 -15.67 -5.59
C ILE A 8 -17.05 -15.26 -7.06
N GLU A 9 -16.51 -16.05 -7.99
CA GLU A 9 -16.63 -15.77 -9.43
C GLU A 9 -18.09 -15.84 -9.89
N ASP A 10 -18.86 -16.87 -9.47
CA ASP A 10 -20.28 -16.99 -9.77
C ASP A 10 -21.07 -15.76 -9.26
N ALA A 11 -20.85 -15.33 -8.01
CA ALA A 11 -21.49 -14.14 -7.44
C ALA A 11 -21.01 -12.83 -8.09
N TRP A 12 -19.78 -12.80 -8.63
CA TRP A 12 -19.29 -11.68 -9.41
C TRP A 12 -20.03 -11.54 -10.73
N ASP A 13 -20.30 -12.63 -11.42
CA ASP A 13 -20.97 -12.66 -12.72
C ASP A 13 -22.48 -12.48 -12.57
N ASP A 14 -23.09 -13.01 -11.51
CA ASP A 14 -24.52 -12.79 -11.19
C ASP A 14 -24.71 -12.30 -9.74
N ARG A 15 -24.90 -11.00 -9.58
CA ARG A 15 -25.11 -10.34 -8.27
C ARG A 15 -26.38 -10.78 -7.54
N LYS A 16 -27.34 -11.42 -8.19
CA LYS A 16 -28.55 -11.95 -7.55
C LYS A 16 -28.21 -13.10 -6.60
N LEU A 17 -27.09 -13.78 -6.83
CA LEU A 17 -26.61 -14.84 -5.95
C LEU A 17 -26.28 -14.34 -4.53
N LEU A 18 -26.07 -13.02 -4.34
CA LEU A 18 -25.88 -12.41 -3.02
C LEU A 18 -27.15 -12.46 -2.13
N GLU A 19 -28.28 -12.89 -2.65
CA GLU A 19 -29.49 -13.17 -1.85
C GLU A 19 -29.39 -14.52 -1.11
N TYR A 20 -28.48 -15.41 -1.52
CA TYR A 20 -28.32 -16.73 -0.95
C TYR A 20 -27.20 -16.77 0.08
N LYS A 21 -27.48 -17.36 1.25
CA LYS A 21 -26.54 -17.47 2.39
C LYS A 21 -25.21 -18.12 2.04
N GLU A 22 -25.21 -19.08 1.11
CA GLU A 22 -23.99 -19.79 0.69
C GLU A 22 -22.94 -18.82 0.14
N TYR A 23 -23.34 -17.93 -0.75
CA TYR A 23 -22.44 -16.93 -1.37
C TYR A 23 -22.00 -15.87 -0.38
N ILE A 24 -22.90 -15.40 0.50
CA ILE A 24 -22.56 -14.47 1.58
C ILE A 24 -21.52 -15.11 2.51
N ASN A 25 -21.74 -16.37 2.92
CA ASN A 25 -20.80 -17.10 3.77
C ASN A 25 -19.44 -17.29 3.09
N ALA A 26 -19.41 -17.58 1.79
CA ALA A 26 -18.16 -17.70 1.05
C ALA A 26 -17.37 -16.37 1.05
N ILE A 27 -18.06 -15.25 0.85
CA ILE A 27 -17.46 -13.91 0.95
C ILE A 27 -16.92 -13.67 2.36
N ASP A 28 -17.71 -13.95 3.39
CA ASP A 28 -17.29 -13.77 4.79
C ASP A 28 -16.05 -14.59 5.14
N ILE A 29 -15.96 -15.83 4.67
CA ILE A 29 -14.77 -16.68 4.87
C ILE A 29 -13.55 -16.07 4.19
N VAL A 30 -13.68 -15.51 2.98
CA VAL A 30 -12.56 -14.85 2.28
C VAL A 30 -12.10 -13.64 3.06
N ILE A 31 -13.01 -12.78 3.53
CA ILE A 31 -12.65 -11.58 4.30
C ILE A 31 -12.02 -11.97 5.66
N GLU A 32 -12.52 -13.01 6.32
CA GLU A 32 -11.92 -13.52 7.56
C GLU A 32 -10.48 -14.02 7.34
N ARG A 33 -10.24 -14.75 6.25
CA ARG A 33 -8.91 -15.22 5.89
C ARG A 33 -7.95 -14.08 5.53
N LEU A 34 -8.44 -13.04 4.85
CA LEU A 34 -7.69 -11.81 4.63
C LEU A 34 -7.31 -11.15 5.96
N ASP A 35 -8.29 -11.02 6.88
CA ASP A 35 -8.07 -10.43 8.20
C ASP A 35 -7.02 -11.16 9.02
N LYS A 36 -6.94 -12.49 8.86
CA LYS A 36 -5.94 -13.36 9.52
C LYS A 36 -4.61 -13.45 8.77
N GLY A 37 -4.50 -12.92 7.55
CA GLY A 37 -3.31 -13.02 6.71
C GLY A 37 -3.07 -14.43 6.13
N GLU A 38 -4.09 -15.30 6.14
CA GLU A 38 -4.03 -16.65 5.56
C GLU A 38 -4.04 -16.62 4.02
N ILE A 39 -4.56 -15.54 3.45
CA ILE A 39 -4.54 -15.25 2.02
C ILE A 39 -4.20 -13.79 1.79
N ARG A 40 -3.70 -13.46 0.60
CA ARG A 40 -3.30 -12.10 0.21
C ARG A 40 -3.89 -11.72 -1.14
N VAL A 41 -4.14 -10.43 -1.33
CA VAL A 41 -4.56 -9.87 -2.62
C VAL A 41 -3.46 -9.99 -3.68
N ALA A 42 -2.21 -9.88 -3.29
CA ALA A 42 -1.09 -10.19 -4.16
C ALA A 42 0.01 -10.94 -3.40
N GLU A 43 0.67 -11.87 -4.08
CA GLU A 43 1.68 -12.76 -3.51
C GLU A 43 2.98 -12.70 -4.33
N PRO A 44 4.16 -12.72 -3.66
CA PRO A 44 5.43 -12.78 -4.36
C PRO A 44 5.61 -14.13 -5.04
N MET A 45 6.03 -14.12 -6.32
CA MET A 45 6.29 -15.30 -7.14
C MET A 45 7.78 -15.61 -7.30
N GLY A 46 8.64 -14.91 -6.56
CA GLY A 46 10.09 -14.91 -6.75
C GLY A 46 10.53 -14.06 -7.96
N HIS A 47 11.83 -13.75 -8.01
CA HIS A 47 12.44 -12.90 -9.07
C HIS A 47 11.66 -11.61 -9.34
N ASP A 48 11.32 -10.85 -8.28
CA ASP A 48 10.65 -9.54 -8.33
C ASP A 48 9.28 -9.55 -9.05
N ARG A 49 8.65 -10.70 -9.19
CA ARG A 49 7.32 -10.86 -9.77
C ARG A 49 6.29 -11.08 -8.67
N TRP A 50 5.13 -10.48 -8.85
CA TRP A 50 3.97 -10.61 -7.98
C TRP A 50 2.78 -11.11 -8.78
N HIS A 51 2.00 -12.01 -8.16
CA HIS A 51 0.74 -12.49 -8.71
C HIS A 51 -0.42 -11.81 -7.99
N THR A 52 -1.32 -11.18 -8.73
CA THR A 52 -2.55 -10.59 -8.18
C THR A 52 -3.68 -11.60 -8.19
N ASN A 53 -4.25 -11.86 -7.04
CA ASN A 53 -5.41 -12.73 -6.85
C ASN A 53 -6.70 -11.94 -7.11
N GLU A 54 -7.09 -11.78 -8.36
CA GLU A 54 -8.27 -10.98 -8.76
C GLU A 54 -9.55 -11.42 -8.06
N TRP A 55 -9.75 -12.73 -7.88
CA TRP A 55 -10.93 -13.28 -7.23
C TRP A 55 -11.06 -12.80 -5.76
N ILE A 56 -9.95 -12.53 -5.07
CA ILE A 56 -9.95 -11.97 -3.72
C ILE A 56 -10.39 -10.51 -3.76
N LYS A 57 -9.95 -9.72 -4.72
CA LYS A 57 -10.43 -8.34 -4.91
C LYS A 57 -11.94 -8.32 -5.21
N LYS A 58 -12.42 -9.26 -6.06
CA LYS A 58 -13.85 -9.45 -6.30
C LYS A 58 -14.60 -9.72 -4.99
N ALA A 59 -14.10 -10.61 -4.12
CA ALA A 59 -14.69 -10.88 -2.82
C ALA A 59 -14.76 -9.62 -1.94
N VAL A 60 -13.71 -8.81 -1.91
CA VAL A 60 -13.70 -7.53 -1.18
C VAL A 60 -14.78 -6.58 -1.70
N ILE A 61 -14.95 -6.46 -3.03
CA ILE A 61 -15.99 -5.61 -3.63
C ILE A 61 -17.40 -6.17 -3.30
N LEU A 62 -17.56 -7.50 -3.39
CA LEU A 62 -18.83 -8.17 -3.07
C LEU A 62 -19.20 -8.05 -1.59
N TYR A 63 -18.23 -7.86 -0.71
CA TYR A 63 -18.50 -7.70 0.71
C TYR A 63 -19.30 -6.43 1.03
N PHE A 64 -19.08 -5.32 0.31
CA PHE A 64 -19.77 -4.05 0.58
C PHE A 64 -21.29 -4.11 0.43
N PRO A 65 -21.87 -4.66 -0.66
CA PRO A 65 -23.34 -4.75 -0.78
C PRO A 65 -23.99 -5.75 0.17
N THR A 66 -23.22 -6.71 0.74
CA THR A 66 -23.75 -7.68 1.72
C THR A 66 -23.88 -7.11 3.14
N ARG A 67 -23.39 -5.88 3.38
CA ARG A 67 -23.41 -5.22 4.70
C ARG A 67 -24.41 -4.07 4.71
N GLN A 68 -25.01 -3.85 5.88
CA GLN A 68 -25.90 -2.72 6.12
C GLN A 68 -25.19 -1.61 6.90
N MET A 69 -25.65 -0.38 6.71
CA MET A 69 -25.16 0.76 7.47
C MET A 69 -25.60 0.66 8.92
N GLU A 70 -24.64 0.85 9.83
CA GLU A 70 -24.87 0.81 11.27
C GLU A 70 -24.23 2.05 11.93
N GLU A 71 -24.88 2.55 12.98
CA GLU A 71 -24.28 3.57 13.83
C GLU A 71 -23.38 2.89 14.88
N ILE A 72 -22.15 3.33 14.97
CA ILE A 72 -21.13 2.80 15.88
C ILE A 72 -20.72 3.93 16.83
N SER A 73 -21.09 3.83 18.10
CA SER A 73 -20.69 4.77 19.14
C SER A 73 -19.51 4.25 19.96
N VAL A 74 -18.44 5.04 20.01
CA VAL A 74 -17.21 4.71 20.75
C VAL A 74 -16.82 5.90 21.63
N GLY A 75 -17.27 5.92 22.87
CA GLY A 75 -17.10 7.08 23.74
C GLY A 75 -17.74 8.33 23.12
N PRO A 76 -16.98 9.43 22.92
CA PRO A 76 -17.53 10.64 22.29
C PRO A 76 -17.62 10.58 20.76
N PHE A 77 -17.09 9.52 20.12
CA PHE A 77 -17.08 9.39 18.66
C PHE A 77 -18.28 8.61 18.19
N VAL A 78 -18.90 9.06 17.11
CA VAL A 78 -20.00 8.39 16.44
C VAL A 78 -19.63 8.22 14.97
N PHE A 79 -19.77 6.98 14.47
CA PHE A 79 -19.50 6.62 13.08
C PHE A 79 -20.77 6.04 12.48
N HIS A 80 -20.94 6.16 11.16
CA HIS A 80 -22.03 5.54 10.41
C HIS A 80 -21.41 4.84 9.20
N ASP A 81 -21.14 3.55 9.34
CA ASP A 81 -20.48 2.74 8.29
C ASP A 81 -21.05 1.30 8.32
N LYS A 82 -20.82 0.57 7.25
CA LYS A 82 -21.17 -0.85 7.10
C LYS A 82 -20.01 -1.80 7.38
N MET A 83 -18.80 -1.27 7.49
CA MET A 83 -17.58 -2.07 7.62
C MET A 83 -17.15 -2.15 9.09
N LYS A 84 -16.99 -3.36 9.58
CA LYS A 84 -16.44 -3.58 10.92
C LYS A 84 -14.99 -3.05 11.00
N LEU A 85 -14.62 -2.60 12.18
CA LEU A 85 -13.24 -2.28 12.49
C LEU A 85 -12.51 -3.56 12.94
N LYS A 86 -11.20 -3.60 12.66
CA LYS A 86 -10.31 -4.64 13.18
C LYS A 86 -10.19 -4.51 14.69
N THR A 87 -10.14 -5.64 15.37
CA THR A 87 -10.03 -5.75 16.83
C THR A 87 -8.87 -6.68 17.20
N ASP A 88 -8.80 -7.09 18.47
CA ASP A 88 -7.86 -8.12 18.97
C ASP A 88 -6.37 -7.76 18.84
N TYR A 89 -6.02 -6.49 18.74
CA TYR A 89 -4.64 -6.01 18.57
C TYR A 89 -3.67 -6.56 19.66
N LYS A 90 -4.14 -6.70 20.90
CA LYS A 90 -3.34 -7.29 21.98
C LYS A 90 -2.98 -8.75 21.68
N LYS A 91 -3.92 -9.53 21.14
CA LYS A 91 -3.73 -10.95 20.81
C LYS A 91 -2.78 -11.13 19.64
N THR A 92 -2.86 -10.25 18.66
CA THR A 92 -2.02 -10.30 17.45
C THR A 92 -0.66 -9.64 17.63
N GLY A 93 -0.42 -8.97 18.77
CA GLY A 93 0.85 -8.29 19.05
C GLY A 93 1.06 -7.01 18.24
N VAL A 94 -0.04 -6.35 17.86
CA VAL A 94 -0.06 -5.07 17.13
C VAL A 94 -0.26 -3.94 18.13
N ARG A 95 0.54 -2.87 18.02
CA ARG A 95 0.34 -1.64 18.81
C ARG A 95 -0.43 -0.63 17.97
N VAL A 96 -1.57 -0.18 18.49
CA VAL A 96 -2.37 0.89 17.86
C VAL A 96 -2.50 2.04 18.82
N VAL A 97 -2.02 3.20 18.39
CA VAL A 97 -2.15 4.45 19.16
C VAL A 97 -3.54 5.05 18.86
N PRO A 98 -4.30 5.49 19.87
CA PRO A 98 -5.56 6.17 19.62
C PRO A 98 -5.35 7.41 18.73
N HIS A 99 -6.08 7.62 17.76
CA HIS A 99 -7.23 6.98 17.15
C HIS A 99 -6.88 6.31 15.78
N GLY A 100 -5.82 5.48 15.79
CA GLY A 100 -5.51 4.66 14.60
C GLY A 100 -6.66 3.68 14.33
N LEU A 101 -7.01 3.50 13.06
CA LEU A 101 -8.11 2.64 12.62
C LEU A 101 -7.65 1.69 11.51
N ALA A 102 -7.97 0.41 11.66
CA ALA A 102 -7.90 -0.56 10.57
C ALA A 102 -9.29 -1.17 10.34
N ARG A 103 -9.70 -1.31 9.08
CA ARG A 103 -10.92 -2.04 8.72
C ARG A 103 -10.71 -3.54 8.85
N TYR A 104 -11.77 -4.25 9.25
CA TYR A 104 -11.80 -5.71 9.20
C TYR A 104 -11.51 -6.21 7.78
N GLY A 105 -10.73 -7.28 7.66
CA GLY A 105 -10.19 -7.74 6.37
C GLY A 105 -8.85 -7.10 5.98
N ALA A 106 -8.30 -6.19 6.79
CA ALA A 106 -6.91 -5.78 6.71
C ALA A 106 -6.04 -6.67 7.60
N TYR A 107 -4.92 -7.17 7.10
CA TYR A 107 -3.96 -7.90 7.91
C TYR A 107 -2.88 -6.98 8.45
N LEU A 108 -2.62 -7.09 9.75
CA LEU A 108 -1.53 -6.44 10.46
C LEU A 108 -0.74 -7.52 11.19
N ALA A 109 0.51 -7.74 10.77
CA ALA A 109 1.38 -8.75 11.37
C ALA A 109 1.87 -8.34 12.77
N LYS A 110 2.44 -9.29 13.50
CA LYS A 110 3.04 -9.07 14.81
C LYS A 110 4.12 -7.98 14.74
N GLY A 111 4.13 -7.10 15.74
CA GLY A 111 5.11 -6.01 15.83
C GLY A 111 4.80 -4.79 14.96
N VAL A 112 3.70 -4.81 14.19
CA VAL A 112 3.23 -3.60 13.49
C VAL A 112 2.85 -2.54 14.50
N ILE A 113 3.25 -1.30 14.24
CA ILE A 113 2.88 -0.12 15.01
C ILE A 113 2.05 0.79 14.12
N MET A 114 0.82 1.07 14.53
CA MET A 114 -0.01 2.11 13.95
C MET A 114 -0.03 3.30 14.89
N MET A 115 0.55 4.41 14.47
CA MET A 115 0.25 5.72 15.05
C MET A 115 -1.19 6.11 14.63
N PRO A 116 -1.73 7.29 15.02
CA PRO A 116 -3.01 7.72 14.47
C PRO A 116 -3.01 7.72 12.94
N SER A 117 -3.42 6.62 12.35
CA SER A 117 -3.27 6.30 10.93
C SER A 117 -4.42 5.41 10.49
N TYR A 118 -4.52 5.12 9.19
CA TYR A 118 -5.63 4.36 8.62
C TYR A 118 -5.14 3.23 7.71
N VAL A 119 -5.68 2.01 7.92
CA VAL A 119 -5.44 0.85 7.05
C VAL A 119 -6.77 0.29 6.54
N ASN A 120 -6.92 0.22 5.22
CA ASN A 120 -8.17 -0.19 4.60
C ASN A 120 -8.22 -1.71 4.35
N ILE A 121 -9.44 -2.22 4.10
CA ILE A 121 -9.73 -3.63 3.82
C ILE A 121 -8.88 -4.19 2.68
N GLY A 122 -8.45 -5.44 2.80
CA GLY A 122 -7.60 -6.13 1.82
C GLY A 122 -6.13 -5.75 1.87
N ALA A 123 -5.78 -4.69 2.62
CA ALA A 123 -4.38 -4.33 2.83
C ALA A 123 -3.66 -5.40 3.67
N TYR A 124 -2.38 -5.58 3.36
CA TYR A 124 -1.49 -6.47 4.09
C TYR A 124 -0.28 -5.65 4.57
N VAL A 125 -0.08 -5.58 5.88
CA VAL A 125 1.05 -4.88 6.50
C VAL A 125 1.86 -5.90 7.30
N ASP A 126 3.08 -6.16 6.86
CA ASP A 126 3.91 -7.22 7.40
C ASP A 126 4.70 -6.81 8.65
N GLU A 127 5.38 -7.77 9.24
CA GLU A 127 6.03 -7.75 10.54
C GLU A 127 6.94 -6.53 10.75
N GLY A 128 6.86 -5.91 11.94
CA GLY A 128 7.74 -4.83 12.36
C GLY A 128 7.58 -3.51 11.59
N THR A 129 6.58 -3.40 10.71
CA THR A 129 6.34 -2.18 9.95
C THR A 129 5.65 -1.12 10.79
N MET A 130 6.06 0.14 10.62
CA MET A 130 5.43 1.31 11.22
C MET A 130 4.58 2.06 10.20
N VAL A 131 3.30 2.26 10.53
CA VAL A 131 2.39 3.17 9.84
C VAL A 131 2.25 4.41 10.72
N ASP A 132 3.03 5.46 10.39
CA ASP A 132 3.19 6.63 11.25
C ASP A 132 1.99 7.59 11.15
N THR A 133 2.05 8.68 11.90
CA THR A 133 0.95 9.63 12.11
C THR A 133 0.40 10.17 10.80
N TRP A 134 -0.92 10.02 10.62
CA TRP A 134 -1.67 10.42 9.42
C TRP A 134 -1.26 9.70 8.12
N ALA A 135 -0.44 8.66 8.21
CA ALA A 135 -0.22 7.79 7.06
C ALA A 135 -1.47 6.95 6.75
N THR A 136 -1.67 6.62 5.49
CA THR A 136 -2.78 5.78 5.03
C THR A 136 -2.27 4.62 4.19
N VAL A 137 -2.84 3.43 4.41
CA VAL A 137 -2.64 2.25 3.57
C VAL A 137 -3.96 1.93 2.89
N GLY A 138 -4.04 2.17 1.60
CA GLY A 138 -5.24 1.98 0.79
C GLY A 138 -5.65 0.52 0.62
N SER A 139 -6.85 0.31 0.13
CA SER A 139 -7.40 -1.04 -0.07
C SER A 139 -6.48 -1.90 -0.92
N CYS A 140 -6.25 -3.12 -0.46
CA CYS A 140 -5.47 -4.14 -1.17
C CYS A 140 -3.96 -3.88 -1.28
N ALA A 141 -3.43 -2.74 -0.79
CA ALA A 141 -1.99 -2.46 -0.81
C ALA A 141 -1.21 -3.50 -0.01
N GLN A 142 -0.01 -3.85 -0.48
CA GLN A 142 0.85 -4.86 0.12
C GLN A 142 2.12 -4.19 0.64
N ILE A 143 2.32 -4.21 1.95
CA ILE A 143 3.47 -3.60 2.62
C ILE A 143 4.29 -4.71 3.25
N GLY A 144 5.55 -4.78 2.91
CA GLY A 144 6.52 -5.75 3.42
C GLY A 144 6.95 -5.50 4.86
N LYS A 145 7.95 -6.27 5.29
CA LYS A 145 8.47 -6.25 6.65
C LYS A 145 9.35 -5.04 6.91
N HIS A 146 9.36 -4.61 8.16
CA HIS A 146 10.28 -3.56 8.66
C HIS A 146 10.28 -2.29 7.81
N CYS A 147 9.15 -1.97 7.18
CA CYS A 147 8.96 -0.72 6.48
C CYS A 147 8.65 0.42 7.45
N HIS A 148 8.98 1.65 7.03
CA HIS A 148 8.56 2.85 7.75
C HIS A 148 7.79 3.77 6.79
N LEU A 149 6.49 3.87 7.00
CA LEU A 149 5.63 4.83 6.32
C LEU A 149 5.56 6.08 7.19
N SER A 150 6.40 7.09 6.92
CA SER A 150 6.50 8.29 7.75
C SER A 150 5.21 9.12 7.74
N GLY A 151 5.16 10.15 8.57
CA GLY A 151 3.95 10.96 8.77
C GLY A 151 3.34 11.49 7.48
N GLY A 152 2.05 11.22 7.30
CA GLY A 152 1.28 11.66 6.13
C GLY A 152 1.58 10.93 4.83
N VAL A 153 2.31 9.82 4.84
CA VAL A 153 2.50 8.97 3.65
C VAL A 153 1.14 8.45 3.16
N GLY A 154 0.89 8.57 1.85
CA GLY A 154 -0.31 8.07 1.21
C GLY A 154 -0.01 6.87 0.30
N ILE A 155 -0.41 5.68 0.73
CA ILE A 155 -0.39 4.49 -0.13
C ILE A 155 -1.78 4.32 -0.73
N GLY A 156 -1.86 4.36 -2.07
CA GLY A 156 -3.12 4.27 -2.78
C GLY A 156 -3.76 2.90 -2.71
N GLY A 157 -5.08 2.89 -2.71
CA GLY A 157 -5.87 1.69 -2.86
C GLY A 157 -6.12 1.40 -4.34
N VAL A 158 -5.91 0.15 -4.77
CA VAL A 158 -6.23 -0.33 -6.12
C VAL A 158 -7.20 -1.50 -5.99
N LEU A 159 -8.43 -1.18 -5.55
CA LEU A 159 -9.50 -2.17 -5.46
C LEU A 159 -10.11 -2.42 -6.84
N GLU A 160 -10.35 -1.35 -7.57
CA GLU A 160 -10.86 -1.35 -8.94
C GLU A 160 -9.89 -0.61 -9.88
N PRO A 161 -9.71 -1.12 -11.11
CA PRO A 161 -10.26 -2.38 -11.65
C PRO A 161 -9.60 -3.62 -11.03
N VAL A 162 -10.34 -4.74 -10.93
CA VAL A 162 -9.89 -5.95 -10.21
C VAL A 162 -8.61 -6.58 -10.76
N GLN A 163 -8.36 -6.44 -12.06
CA GLN A 163 -7.16 -6.95 -12.73
C GLN A 163 -5.92 -6.08 -12.49
N ALA A 164 -6.07 -4.84 -12.04
CA ALA A 164 -4.92 -3.97 -11.78
C ALA A 164 -4.14 -4.46 -10.56
N SER A 165 -2.81 -4.45 -10.66
CA SER A 165 -1.94 -4.76 -9.52
C SER A 165 -2.15 -3.75 -8.39
N PRO A 166 -2.18 -4.19 -7.13
CA PRO A 166 -2.17 -3.27 -6.00
C PRO A 166 -0.82 -2.55 -5.90
N VAL A 167 -0.77 -1.50 -5.09
CA VAL A 167 0.53 -0.93 -4.69
C VAL A 167 1.29 -1.97 -3.87
N ILE A 168 2.57 -2.15 -4.20
CA ILE A 168 3.47 -3.09 -3.53
C ILE A 168 4.67 -2.33 -3.01
N ILE A 169 4.91 -2.44 -1.72
CA ILE A 169 6.10 -1.94 -1.04
C ILE A 169 6.78 -3.16 -0.43
N GLU A 170 7.94 -3.53 -0.95
CA GLU A 170 8.69 -4.67 -0.42
C GLU A 170 9.38 -4.36 0.90
N ASP A 171 10.14 -5.33 1.43
CA ASP A 171 10.74 -5.27 2.75
C ASP A 171 11.75 -4.13 2.93
N ASN A 172 11.86 -3.64 4.16
CA ASN A 172 12.85 -2.67 4.60
C ASN A 172 12.79 -1.30 3.88
N CYS A 173 11.68 -0.94 3.26
CA CYS A 173 11.51 0.36 2.63
C CYS A 173 11.31 1.48 3.66
N PHE A 174 11.84 2.66 3.35
CA PHE A 174 11.60 3.89 4.11
C PHE A 174 10.96 4.93 3.21
N LEU A 175 9.76 5.36 3.55
CA LEU A 175 9.02 6.39 2.82
C LEU A 175 8.99 7.67 3.66
N GLY A 176 9.64 8.70 3.16
CA GLY A 176 9.70 10.02 3.79
C GLY A 176 8.33 10.68 3.90
N SER A 177 8.19 11.61 4.83
CA SER A 177 6.91 12.26 5.14
C SER A 177 6.21 12.80 3.89
N ARG A 178 4.90 12.55 3.80
CA ARG A 178 4.03 12.96 2.68
C ARG A 178 4.43 12.40 1.31
N ALA A 179 5.25 11.34 1.26
CA ALA A 179 5.42 10.61 0.02
C ALA A 179 4.10 9.91 -0.36
N ILE A 180 3.78 9.90 -1.66
CA ILE A 180 2.56 9.31 -2.22
C ILE A 180 2.96 8.21 -3.20
N VAL A 181 2.41 7.01 -3.03
CA VAL A 181 2.63 5.87 -3.93
C VAL A 181 1.27 5.28 -4.28
N VAL A 182 0.87 5.40 -5.54
CA VAL A 182 -0.49 5.05 -5.99
C VAL A 182 -0.47 4.29 -7.31
N GLU A 183 -1.65 3.85 -7.78
CA GLU A 183 -1.86 3.26 -9.11
C GLU A 183 -1.00 2.02 -9.39
N GLY A 184 -0.82 1.16 -8.37
CA GLY A 184 -0.11 -0.12 -8.53
C GLY A 184 1.40 0.00 -8.68
N VAL A 185 2.00 1.12 -8.31
CA VAL A 185 3.46 1.27 -8.29
C VAL A 185 4.08 0.25 -7.34
N HIS A 186 5.19 -0.33 -7.79
CA HIS A 186 5.96 -1.31 -7.05
C HIS A 186 7.30 -0.71 -6.59
N LEU A 187 7.53 -0.65 -5.28
CA LEU A 187 8.82 -0.38 -4.69
C LEU A 187 9.48 -1.69 -4.29
N GLU A 188 10.63 -1.98 -4.87
CA GLU A 188 11.42 -3.14 -4.49
C GLU A 188 12.06 -2.94 -3.11
N SER A 189 12.65 -4.00 -2.58
CA SER A 189 13.22 -4.03 -1.23
C SER A 189 14.23 -2.91 -0.97
N GLU A 190 14.20 -2.39 0.25
CA GLU A 190 15.15 -1.39 0.75
C GLU A 190 15.11 -0.02 0.02
N VAL A 191 14.08 0.28 -0.74
CA VAL A 191 13.90 1.60 -1.36
C VAL A 191 13.72 2.67 -0.29
N VAL A 192 14.35 3.83 -0.51
CA VAL A 192 14.20 5.04 0.29
C VAL A 192 13.57 6.12 -0.56
N LEU A 193 12.38 6.57 -0.19
CA LEU A 193 11.76 7.77 -0.77
C LEU A 193 11.99 8.97 0.14
N GLY A 194 12.50 10.06 -0.42
CA GLY A 194 12.52 11.36 0.24
C GLY A 194 11.12 11.91 0.49
N ALA A 195 11.02 12.91 1.34
CA ALA A 195 9.74 13.58 1.59
C ALA A 195 9.14 14.16 0.28
N ASN A 196 7.81 14.14 0.19
CA ASN A 196 7.05 14.66 -0.95
C ASN A 196 7.35 13.98 -2.32
N VAL A 197 7.97 12.81 -2.37
CA VAL A 197 8.04 12.01 -3.59
C VAL A 197 6.64 11.51 -3.96
N VAL A 198 6.20 11.77 -5.19
CA VAL A 198 4.90 11.33 -5.71
C VAL A 198 5.11 10.36 -6.87
N LEU A 199 4.64 9.12 -6.70
CA LEU A 199 4.74 8.05 -7.68
C LEU A 199 3.36 7.57 -8.10
N THR A 200 3.05 7.74 -9.36
CA THR A 200 1.88 7.19 -10.05
C THR A 200 2.35 6.22 -11.15
N ALA A 201 1.45 5.48 -11.76
CA ALA A 201 1.79 4.60 -12.90
C ALA A 201 2.46 5.36 -14.07
N SER A 202 2.19 6.66 -14.20
CA SER A 202 2.71 7.50 -15.28
C SER A 202 3.93 8.35 -14.89
N THR A 203 4.25 8.46 -13.59
CA THR A 203 5.39 9.24 -13.12
C THR A 203 6.68 8.71 -13.74
N LYS A 204 7.46 9.60 -14.38
CA LYS A 204 8.81 9.28 -14.80
C LYS A 204 9.71 9.14 -13.58
N ILE A 205 10.43 8.03 -13.49
CA ILE A 205 11.41 7.76 -12.45
C ILE A 205 12.76 7.71 -13.18
N ILE A 206 13.61 8.69 -12.96
CA ILE A 206 14.83 8.89 -13.74
C ILE A 206 16.04 8.59 -12.85
N ASP A 207 16.80 7.57 -13.20
CA ASP A 207 18.08 7.28 -12.55
C ASP A 207 19.17 8.16 -13.15
N VAL A 208 19.62 9.14 -12.38
CA VAL A 208 20.63 10.12 -12.77
C VAL A 208 22.04 9.75 -12.27
N THR A 209 22.23 8.53 -11.80
CA THR A 209 23.53 8.05 -11.31
C THR A 209 24.46 7.57 -12.44
N HIS A 210 23.97 7.51 -13.66
CA HIS A 210 24.69 7.09 -14.87
C HIS A 210 24.92 8.28 -15.82
N GLU A 211 25.95 8.21 -16.66
CA GLU A 211 26.20 9.22 -17.70
C GLU A 211 25.02 9.41 -18.64
N THR A 212 24.34 8.29 -19.00
CA THR A 212 23.07 8.31 -19.69
C THR A 212 21.97 7.93 -18.71
N PRO A 213 21.03 8.83 -18.42
CA PRO A 213 19.93 8.54 -17.48
C PRO A 213 19.06 7.35 -17.93
N ILE A 214 18.65 6.54 -16.97
CA ILE A 214 17.73 5.40 -17.22
C ILE A 214 16.34 5.78 -16.72
N GLU A 215 15.32 5.60 -17.55
CA GLU A 215 13.93 5.85 -17.17
C GLU A 215 13.22 4.56 -16.74
N TYR A 216 12.53 4.63 -15.59
CA TYR A 216 11.60 3.61 -15.11
C TYR A 216 10.18 4.18 -15.04
N LYS A 217 9.18 3.29 -15.06
CA LYS A 217 7.77 3.61 -14.81
C LYS A 217 7.13 2.51 -13.98
N GLY A 218 6.27 2.92 -13.03
CA GLY A 218 5.50 1.98 -12.20
C GLY A 218 6.33 1.10 -11.27
N ARG A 219 7.65 1.20 -11.31
CA ARG A 219 8.58 0.39 -10.48
C ARG A 219 9.81 1.19 -10.09
N VAL A 220 10.22 1.06 -8.82
CA VAL A 220 11.50 1.60 -8.32
C VAL A 220 12.41 0.43 -7.98
N PRO A 221 13.60 0.33 -8.61
CA PRO A 221 14.55 -0.75 -8.34
C PRO A 221 15.04 -0.77 -6.90
N ALA A 222 15.38 -1.96 -6.40
CA ALA A 222 15.85 -2.19 -5.04
C ALA A 222 16.99 -1.24 -4.63
N ARG A 223 16.97 -0.87 -3.35
CA ARG A 223 17.98 -0.05 -2.70
C ARG A 223 18.13 1.37 -3.26
N SER A 224 17.21 1.82 -4.13
CA SER A 224 17.27 3.16 -4.71
C SER A 224 16.93 4.23 -3.67
N VAL A 225 17.68 5.34 -3.70
CA VAL A 225 17.37 6.57 -2.96
C VAL A 225 16.75 7.56 -3.93
N VAL A 226 15.51 7.95 -3.66
CA VAL A 226 14.65 8.71 -4.59
C VAL A 226 14.27 10.04 -3.97
N ILE A 227 14.36 11.10 -4.75
CA ILE A 227 13.91 12.46 -4.36
C ILE A 227 12.91 13.02 -5.37
N PRO A 228 12.12 14.04 -4.99
CA PRO A 228 11.32 14.79 -5.96
C PRO A 228 12.22 15.50 -6.97
N GLY A 229 11.77 15.54 -8.21
CA GLY A 229 12.47 16.23 -9.28
C GLY A 229 11.51 16.81 -10.32
N THR A 230 12.05 17.48 -11.32
CA THR A 230 11.32 17.96 -12.47
C THR A 230 12.11 17.73 -13.76
N TYR A 231 11.41 17.65 -14.89
CA TYR A 231 12.04 17.64 -16.21
C TYR A 231 11.30 18.57 -17.17
N PRO A 232 12.01 19.18 -18.16
CA PRO A 232 11.37 20.08 -19.12
C PRO A 232 10.43 19.32 -20.05
N LYS A 233 9.27 19.89 -20.33
CA LYS A 233 8.28 19.37 -21.29
C LYS A 233 7.68 20.50 -22.09
N LYS A 234 7.67 20.33 -23.41
CA LYS A 234 7.05 21.28 -24.36
C LYS A 234 5.54 21.06 -24.43
N PHE A 235 4.81 22.15 -24.39
CA PHE A 235 3.37 22.26 -24.56
C PHE A 235 3.06 23.32 -25.61
N PRO A 236 1.84 23.43 -26.15
CA PRO A 236 1.47 24.51 -27.07
C PRO A 236 1.73 25.93 -26.50
N GLY A 237 1.60 26.10 -25.17
CA GLY A 237 1.84 27.38 -24.49
C GLY A 237 3.30 27.65 -24.11
N GLY A 238 4.26 26.77 -24.47
CA GLY A 238 5.68 26.95 -24.14
C GLY A 238 6.31 25.73 -23.47
N GLU A 239 7.52 25.91 -22.95
CA GLU A 239 8.22 24.87 -22.20
C GLU A 239 8.01 25.08 -20.68
N PHE A 240 7.61 24.04 -20.00
CA PHE A 240 7.36 24.01 -18.56
C PHE A 240 8.06 22.82 -17.91
N HIS A 241 8.43 22.95 -16.63
CA HIS A 241 8.96 21.84 -15.85
C HIS A 241 7.80 21.05 -15.23
N VAL A 242 7.76 19.76 -15.51
CA VAL A 242 6.75 18.84 -14.95
C VAL A 242 7.38 17.91 -13.92
N PRO A 243 6.61 17.45 -12.90
CA PRO A 243 7.14 16.59 -11.84
C PRO A 243 7.69 15.26 -12.37
N CYS A 244 8.76 14.78 -11.73
CA CYS A 244 9.29 13.43 -11.84
C CYS A 244 9.88 12.99 -10.51
N ALA A 245 10.38 11.75 -10.44
CA ALA A 245 11.19 11.26 -9.33
C ALA A 245 12.60 11.00 -9.82
N LEU A 246 13.61 11.37 -9.04
CA LEU A 246 15.02 11.16 -9.38
C LEU A 246 15.66 10.12 -8.45
N ILE A 247 16.20 9.05 -9.03
CA ILE A 247 17.08 8.13 -8.30
C ILE A 247 18.47 8.77 -8.29
N ILE A 248 18.96 9.10 -7.08
CA ILE A 248 20.23 9.83 -6.88
C ILE A 248 21.33 8.96 -6.28
N GLY A 249 21.05 7.68 -6.05
CA GLY A 249 22.03 6.74 -5.49
C GLY A 249 21.38 5.47 -4.98
N LYS A 250 22.21 4.64 -4.34
CA LYS A 250 21.81 3.40 -3.70
C LYS A 250 22.03 3.48 -2.20
N ARG A 251 21.09 2.88 -1.45
CA ARG A 251 21.20 2.74 0.00
C ARG A 251 22.42 1.89 0.36
N LYS A 252 23.24 2.38 1.29
CA LYS A 252 24.43 1.66 1.79
C LYS A 252 24.02 0.63 2.84
N GLU A 253 24.64 -0.53 2.84
CA GLU A 253 24.32 -1.64 3.76
C GLU A 253 24.52 -1.31 5.24
N SER A 254 25.55 -0.51 5.53
CA SER A 254 25.97 -0.15 6.89
C SER A 254 25.18 0.98 7.54
N THR A 255 24.18 1.53 6.85
CA THR A 255 23.55 2.79 7.27
C THR A 255 22.07 2.59 7.49
N ASP A 256 21.53 3.13 8.60
CA ASP A 256 20.09 3.13 8.84
C ASP A 256 19.36 3.97 7.76
N LYS A 257 18.04 3.79 7.68
CA LYS A 257 17.21 4.37 6.62
C LYS A 257 17.32 5.90 6.52
N LYS A 258 17.36 6.60 7.66
CA LYS A 258 17.45 8.08 7.70
C LYS A 258 18.84 8.56 7.29
N THR A 259 19.86 7.89 7.78
CA THR A 259 21.25 8.23 7.47
C THR A 259 21.57 8.01 5.99
N SER A 260 21.04 6.95 5.39
CA SER A 260 21.22 6.70 3.94
C SER A 260 20.64 7.81 3.07
N LEU A 261 19.47 8.34 3.42
CA LEU A 261 18.88 9.47 2.70
C LEU A 261 19.75 10.72 2.84
N ASN A 262 20.13 11.07 4.08
CA ASN A 262 20.94 12.25 4.35
C ASN A 262 22.29 12.20 3.64
N ASP A 263 22.96 11.05 3.62
CA ASP A 263 24.23 10.88 2.93
C ASP A 263 24.08 11.07 1.41
N ALA A 264 23.04 10.48 0.81
CA ALA A 264 22.78 10.66 -0.62
C ALA A 264 22.48 12.12 -0.99
N LEU A 265 21.71 12.83 -0.16
CA LEU A 265 21.41 14.25 -0.37
C LEU A 265 22.69 15.11 -0.27
N ARG A 266 23.54 14.87 0.73
CA ARG A 266 24.81 15.59 0.91
C ARG A 266 25.77 15.41 -0.27
N VAL A 267 25.94 14.17 -0.75
CA VAL A 267 26.83 13.87 -1.89
C VAL A 267 26.37 14.62 -3.15
N ASN A 268 25.08 14.80 -3.32
CA ASN A 268 24.50 15.49 -4.49
C ASN A 268 24.23 16.99 -4.24
N ASN A 269 24.69 17.56 -3.12
CA ASN A 269 24.48 18.97 -2.74
C ASN A 269 22.99 19.39 -2.74
N VAL A 270 22.11 18.48 -2.41
CA VAL A 270 20.67 18.75 -2.27
C VAL A 270 20.39 19.13 -0.81
N ALA A 271 19.64 20.21 -0.59
CA ALA A 271 19.26 20.64 0.76
C ALA A 271 18.41 19.55 1.47
N VAL A 272 18.69 19.33 2.75
CA VAL A 272 18.01 18.34 3.60
C VAL A 272 16.83 18.96 4.30
#